data_74335b5ecc21f04aa9336a72b77c8825
#
_entry.id   74335b5ecc21f04aa9336a72b77c8825
#
_cell.length_a   1.000
_cell.length_b   1.000
_cell.length_c   1.000
_cell.angle_alpha   90.00
_cell.angle_beta   90.00
_cell.angle_gamma   90.00
#
_symmetry.space_group_name_H-M   'P 1'
#
loop_
_entity.id
_entity.type
_entity.pdbx_description
1 polymer ?
#
loop_
_entity_poly.entity_id
_entity_poly.type
_entity_poly.pdbx_seq_one_letter_code
_entity_poly.pdbx_strand_id
1 'polypeptide(L)'
;YGSQENQRLAERKNTELITTALTGKPVDKFYAEFQFSEDGTKMLICPMGYVPLKTTYYPKTGMCRALFPKDCCEDCPHKNDCKSKPQKKNYAVHASASMVSRARYSEKLSTAKYIELTRLCNAIEGIPSVLRRKYHIDEIPVFGKLRSRQFILFKIGAYNFGKLFRHNRRLRVESAQNLVMA
;
A
#
# COMPACT_ATOMS: atom_id res chain seq x y z
N TYR A 1 4.32 -6.73 4.73
CA TYR A 1 4.84 -6.98 3.36
C TYR A 1 5.15 -5.69 2.58
N GLY A 2 4.50 -4.54 2.85
CA GLY A 2 4.68 -3.27 2.13
C GLY A 2 5.89 -2.42 2.54
N SER A 3 6.96 -2.99 3.09
CA SER A 3 8.15 -2.21 3.44
C SER A 3 8.91 -1.76 2.19
N GLN A 4 9.62 -0.65 2.29
CA GLN A 4 10.44 -0.12 1.19
C GLN A 4 11.52 -1.10 0.74
N GLU A 5 12.05 -1.89 1.67
CA GLU A 5 13.02 -2.94 1.39
C GLU A 5 12.44 -4.05 0.52
N ASN A 6 11.23 -4.52 0.85
CA ASN A 6 10.52 -5.52 0.05
C ASN A 6 10.16 -5.00 -1.35
N GLN A 7 9.82 -3.72 -1.47
CA GLN A 7 9.58 -3.09 -2.78
C GLN A 7 10.84 -3.09 -3.63
N ARG A 8 11.99 -2.65 -3.08
CA ARG A 8 13.28 -2.71 -3.78
C ARG A 8 13.70 -4.13 -4.17
N LEU A 9 13.43 -5.10 -3.29
CA LEU A 9 13.70 -6.51 -3.58
C LEU A 9 12.83 -7.03 -4.73
N ALA A 10 11.55 -6.67 -4.75
CA ALA A 10 10.63 -7.04 -5.82
C ALA A 10 11.05 -6.41 -7.16
N GLU A 11 11.42 -5.14 -7.17
CA GLU A 11 11.95 -4.45 -8.36
C GLU A 11 13.19 -5.14 -8.92
N ARG A 12 14.17 -5.49 -8.05
CA ARG A 12 15.37 -6.24 -8.46
C ARG A 12 15.06 -7.60 -9.08
N LYS A 13 13.96 -8.23 -8.66
CA LYS A 13 13.49 -9.51 -9.18
C LYS A 13 12.52 -9.38 -10.35
N ASN A 14 12.33 -8.19 -10.88
CA ASN A 14 11.33 -7.87 -11.91
C ASN A 14 9.93 -8.39 -11.53
N THR A 15 9.57 -8.28 -10.26
CA THR A 15 8.30 -8.75 -9.71
C THR A 15 7.53 -7.54 -9.18
N GLU A 16 6.26 -7.44 -9.48
CA GLU A 16 5.40 -6.38 -8.98
C GLU A 16 4.83 -6.78 -7.61
N LEU A 17 5.21 -6.04 -6.56
CA LEU A 17 4.67 -6.24 -5.22
C LEU A 17 3.40 -5.41 -5.04
N ILE A 18 2.27 -6.09 -4.82
CA ILE A 18 0.99 -5.45 -4.55
C ILE A 18 0.65 -5.64 -3.08
N THR A 19 0.43 -4.52 -2.38
CA THR A 19 0.03 -4.54 -0.97
C THR A 19 -1.37 -3.95 -0.82
N THR A 20 -2.13 -4.45 0.15
CA THR A 20 -3.50 -4.02 0.40
C THR A 20 -3.59 -2.62 0.99
N ALA A 21 -2.56 -2.23 1.75
CA ALA A 21 -2.45 -0.90 2.34
C ALA A 21 -1.00 -0.58 2.72
N LEU A 22 -0.70 0.71 2.82
CA LEU A 22 0.54 1.19 3.41
C LEU A 22 0.39 1.23 4.94
N THR A 23 1.30 0.58 5.65
CA THR A 23 1.37 0.66 7.11
C THR A 23 2.01 1.97 7.56
N GLY A 24 1.56 2.52 8.70
CA GLY A 24 2.08 3.74 9.29
C GLY A 24 1.29 5.00 8.92
N LYS A 25 1.83 6.16 9.27
CA LYS A 25 1.17 7.45 9.01
C LYS A 25 0.99 7.69 7.51
N PRO A 26 -0.18 8.18 7.06
CA PRO A 26 -0.38 8.56 5.68
C PRO A 26 0.63 9.65 5.29
N VAL A 27 1.15 9.55 4.08
CA VAL A 27 2.05 10.55 3.50
C VAL A 27 1.24 11.37 2.52
N ASP A 28 1.44 12.68 2.57
CA ASP A 28 0.82 13.60 1.63
C ASP A 28 1.28 13.28 0.21
N LYS A 29 0.35 13.18 -0.73
CA LYS A 29 0.63 12.85 -2.14
C LYS A 29 1.55 13.87 -2.79
N PHE A 30 1.51 15.10 -2.35
CA PHE A 30 2.38 16.16 -2.84
C PHE A 30 3.87 15.79 -2.79
N TYR A 31 4.29 14.95 -1.83
CA TYR A 31 5.69 14.51 -1.76
C TYR A 31 6.10 13.58 -2.92
N ALA A 32 5.18 13.04 -3.72
CA ALA A 32 5.52 12.19 -4.87
C ALA A 32 6.32 12.92 -5.95
N GLU A 33 6.13 14.23 -6.07
CA GLU A 33 6.74 15.07 -7.10
C GLU A 33 8.18 15.47 -6.80
N PHE A 34 8.64 15.32 -5.54
CA PHE A 34 10.04 15.61 -5.20
C PHE A 34 10.98 14.58 -5.84
N GLN A 35 12.13 15.07 -6.31
CA GLN A 35 13.18 14.22 -6.84
C GLN A 35 14.37 14.15 -5.87
N PHE A 36 14.84 12.93 -5.66
CA PHE A 36 15.99 12.62 -4.82
C PHE A 36 17.07 11.92 -5.66
N SER A 37 18.31 12.01 -5.18
CA SER A 37 19.43 11.20 -5.68
C SER A 37 19.15 9.70 -5.48
N GLU A 38 19.80 8.83 -6.24
CA GLU A 38 19.63 7.37 -6.18
C GLU A 38 19.90 6.81 -4.77
N ASP A 39 20.88 7.37 -4.08
CA ASP A 39 21.22 7.03 -2.68
C ASP A 39 20.20 7.57 -1.66
N GLY A 40 19.27 8.43 -2.08
CA GLY A 40 18.24 9.02 -1.22
C GLY A 40 18.75 10.06 -0.22
N THR A 41 20.00 10.49 -0.34
CA THR A 41 20.63 11.41 0.62
C THR A 41 20.49 12.89 0.25
N LYS A 42 20.20 13.19 -1.01
CA LYS A 42 20.08 14.57 -1.52
C LYS A 42 18.74 14.78 -2.20
N MET A 43 18.07 15.87 -1.86
CA MET A 43 16.94 16.38 -2.64
C MET A 43 17.52 17.14 -3.84
N LEU A 44 17.10 16.78 -5.05
CA LEU A 44 17.59 17.35 -6.30
C LEU A 44 16.67 18.46 -6.81
N ILE A 45 15.38 18.21 -6.82
CA ILE A 45 14.41 19.12 -7.43
C ILE A 45 13.11 19.12 -6.60
N CYS A 46 12.50 20.29 -6.41
CA CYS A 46 11.17 20.42 -5.83
C CYS A 46 10.08 20.27 -6.91
N PRO A 47 8.80 20.12 -6.56
CA PRO A 47 7.68 20.01 -7.53
C PRO A 47 7.61 21.14 -8.57
N MET A 48 8.06 22.34 -8.20
CA MET A 48 8.10 23.50 -9.12
C MET A 48 9.36 23.55 -10.00
N GLY A 49 10.20 22.51 -9.98
CA GLY A 49 11.42 22.44 -10.78
C GLY A 49 12.63 23.19 -10.21
N TYR A 50 12.55 23.77 -9.01
CA TYR A 50 13.67 24.50 -8.43
C TYR A 50 14.68 23.54 -7.79
N VAL A 51 15.96 23.87 -7.98
CA VAL A 51 17.09 23.16 -7.37
C VAL A 51 17.42 23.81 -6.02
N PRO A 52 17.65 23.03 -4.95
CA PRO A 52 18.01 23.59 -3.65
C PRO A 52 19.44 24.15 -3.66
N LEU A 53 19.65 25.27 -2.95
CA LEU A 53 20.97 25.88 -2.74
C LEU A 53 21.89 24.95 -1.92
N LYS A 54 21.33 24.26 -0.96
CA LYS A 54 22.05 23.35 -0.07
C LYS A 54 21.14 22.26 0.40
N THR A 55 21.66 21.04 0.47
CA THR A 55 20.99 19.87 1.00
C THR A 55 21.80 19.30 2.15
N THR A 56 21.15 18.98 3.26
CA THR A 56 21.79 18.36 4.44
C THR A 56 21.00 17.10 4.79
N TYR A 57 21.69 15.97 4.84
CA TYR A 57 21.10 14.69 5.20
C TYR A 57 21.36 14.36 6.67
N TYR A 58 20.37 13.82 7.36
CA TYR A 58 20.40 13.39 8.75
C TYR A 58 20.29 11.86 8.83
N PRO A 59 21.40 11.11 8.95
CA PRO A 59 21.38 9.65 8.90
C PRO A 59 20.50 8.99 9.96
N LYS A 60 20.45 9.56 11.17
CA LYS A 60 19.66 9.03 12.29
C LYS A 60 18.15 9.01 12.01
N THR A 61 17.65 9.96 11.24
CA THR A 61 16.21 10.11 10.95
C THR A 61 15.86 9.78 9.50
N GLY A 62 16.85 9.63 8.63
CA GLY A 62 16.66 9.47 7.19
C GLY A 62 16.08 10.72 6.50
N MET A 63 16.04 11.86 7.21
CA MET A 63 15.49 13.11 6.71
C MET A 63 16.52 13.91 5.96
N CYS A 64 16.08 14.57 4.90
CA CYS A 64 16.84 15.53 4.15
C CYS A 64 16.25 16.93 4.39
N ARG A 65 17.11 17.90 4.70
CA ARG A 65 16.76 19.30 4.76
C ARG A 65 17.34 20.00 3.54
N ALA A 66 16.47 20.55 2.71
CA ALA A 66 16.85 21.33 1.54
C ALA A 66 16.53 22.81 1.75
N LEU A 67 17.46 23.68 1.37
CA LEU A 67 17.30 25.13 1.44
C LEU A 67 17.07 25.67 0.04
N PHE A 68 16.00 26.44 -0.14
CA PHE A 68 15.63 27.07 -1.40
C PHE A 68 15.74 28.60 -1.29
N PRO A 69 16.02 29.33 -2.39
CA PRO A 69 15.99 30.78 -2.40
C PRO A 69 14.64 31.32 -1.94
N LYS A 70 14.64 32.49 -1.32
CA LYS A 70 13.42 33.10 -0.80
C LYS A 70 12.45 33.42 -1.94
N ASP A 71 12.94 33.96 -3.03
CA ASP A 71 12.18 34.36 -4.19
C ASP A 71 11.41 33.20 -4.87
N CYS A 72 12.01 31.99 -4.83
CA CYS A 72 11.36 30.79 -5.40
C CYS A 72 10.21 30.24 -4.54
N CYS A 73 10.19 30.52 -3.25
CA CYS A 73 9.24 29.93 -2.31
C CYS A 73 8.22 30.93 -1.75
N GLU A 74 8.47 32.23 -1.86
CA GLU A 74 7.61 33.27 -1.29
C GLU A 74 6.26 33.31 -2.01
N ASP A 75 6.28 33.27 -3.34
CA ASP A 75 5.09 33.28 -4.20
C ASP A 75 4.75 31.90 -4.78
N CYS A 76 5.29 30.83 -4.19
CA CYS A 76 5.05 29.47 -4.66
C CYS A 76 3.59 29.04 -4.38
N PRO A 77 2.83 28.58 -5.40
CA PRO A 77 1.45 28.14 -5.22
C PRO A 77 1.32 26.95 -4.27
N HIS A 78 2.36 26.11 -4.17
CA HIS A 78 2.41 24.94 -3.30
C HIS A 78 3.08 25.18 -1.94
N LYS A 79 3.20 26.43 -1.51
CA LYS A 79 3.85 26.79 -0.25
C LYS A 79 3.22 26.09 0.98
N ASN A 80 1.90 25.96 1.00
CA ASN A 80 1.15 25.31 2.08
C ASN A 80 1.30 23.79 2.04
N ASP A 81 1.26 23.19 0.87
CA ASP A 81 1.39 21.73 0.69
C ASP A 81 2.82 21.27 0.98
N CYS A 82 3.79 22.04 0.53
CA CYS A 82 5.22 21.80 0.73
C CYS A 82 5.65 21.86 2.21
N LYS A 83 4.85 22.53 3.07
CA LYS A 83 5.17 22.77 4.49
C LYS A 83 6.56 23.38 4.68
N SER A 84 6.97 24.22 3.73
CA SER A 84 8.24 24.92 3.78
C SER A 84 8.27 25.91 4.94
N LYS A 85 9.40 25.96 5.65
CA LYS A 85 9.59 26.83 6.81
C LYS A 85 10.45 28.04 6.43
N PRO A 86 9.95 29.27 6.60
CA PRO A 86 10.73 30.48 6.33
C PRO A 86 11.92 30.58 7.29
N GLN A 87 13.05 31.01 6.76
CA GLN A 87 14.26 31.35 7.49
C GLN A 87 14.69 32.76 7.12
N LYS A 88 15.72 33.31 7.76
CA LYS A 88 16.17 34.70 7.54
C LYS A 88 16.44 35.00 6.05
N LYS A 89 17.08 34.07 5.32
CA LYS A 89 17.49 34.26 3.91
C LYS A 89 16.89 33.24 2.94
N ASN A 90 16.31 32.12 3.44
CA ASN A 90 15.92 30.98 2.62
C ASN A 90 14.66 30.34 3.17
N TYR A 91 14.07 29.41 2.42
CA TYR A 91 13.06 28.47 2.91
C TYR A 91 13.65 27.09 3.11
N ALA A 92 13.31 26.44 4.21
CA ALA A 92 13.74 25.07 4.49
C ALA A 92 12.60 24.08 4.26
N VAL A 93 12.86 23.07 3.46
CA VAL A 93 11.96 21.94 3.22
C VAL A 93 12.56 20.69 3.84
N HIS A 94 11.73 19.93 4.55
CA HIS A 94 12.13 18.68 5.18
C HIS A 94 11.36 17.52 4.54
N ALA A 95 12.06 16.63 3.87
CA ALA A 95 11.50 15.42 3.28
C ALA A 95 12.51 14.28 3.31
N SER A 96 12.07 13.05 3.12
CA SER A 96 12.94 11.90 2.94
C SER A 96 12.60 11.16 1.65
N ALA A 97 13.57 10.47 1.07
CA ALA A 97 13.34 9.61 -0.09
C ALA A 97 12.28 8.53 0.20
N SER A 98 12.19 8.07 1.45
CA SER A 98 11.15 7.16 1.91
C SER A 98 9.75 7.79 1.82
N MET A 99 9.58 9.05 2.20
CA MET A 99 8.30 9.76 2.06
C MET A 99 7.90 9.87 0.59
N VAL A 100 8.83 10.21 -0.28
CA VAL A 100 8.60 10.30 -1.73
C VAL A 100 8.18 8.94 -2.32
N SER A 101 8.93 7.89 -2.01
CA SER A 101 8.60 6.53 -2.47
C SER A 101 7.21 6.09 -1.99
N ARG A 102 6.87 6.38 -0.74
CA ARG A 102 5.55 6.06 -0.17
C ARG A 102 4.43 6.87 -0.81
N ALA A 103 4.65 8.15 -1.09
CA ALA A 103 3.68 9.00 -1.78
C ALA A 103 3.40 8.47 -3.19
N ARG A 104 4.43 8.19 -3.98
CA ARG A 104 4.32 7.59 -5.33
C ARG A 104 3.60 6.25 -5.28
N TYR A 105 3.93 5.40 -4.32
CA TYR A 105 3.27 4.11 -4.17
C TYR A 105 1.79 4.27 -3.77
N SER A 106 1.47 5.26 -2.92
CA SER A 106 0.08 5.58 -2.57
C SER A 106 -0.73 6.02 -3.79
N GLU A 107 -0.16 6.82 -4.68
CA GLU A 107 -0.79 7.20 -5.94
C GLU A 107 -1.02 5.98 -6.84
N LYS A 108 -0.01 5.12 -6.97
CA LYS A 108 -0.11 3.87 -7.71
C LYS A 108 -1.25 3.00 -7.20
N LEU A 109 -1.38 2.84 -5.88
CA LEU A 109 -2.47 2.07 -5.25
C LEU A 109 -3.86 2.69 -5.48
N SER A 110 -3.96 3.98 -5.76
CA SER A 110 -5.24 4.67 -6.03
C SER A 110 -5.76 4.47 -7.46
N THR A 111 -4.99 3.86 -8.36
CA THR A 111 -5.42 3.59 -9.72
C THR A 111 -6.42 2.43 -9.79
N ALA A 112 -7.32 2.45 -10.78
CA ALA A 112 -8.37 1.43 -10.94
C ALA A 112 -7.81 0.00 -10.98
N LYS A 113 -6.70 -0.21 -11.71
CA LYS A 113 -6.00 -1.50 -11.77
C LYS A 113 -5.60 -2.02 -10.40
N TYR A 114 -4.99 -1.16 -9.57
CA TYR A 114 -4.51 -1.57 -8.24
C TYR A 114 -5.63 -1.73 -7.22
N ILE A 115 -6.71 -0.95 -7.34
CA ILE A 115 -7.93 -1.15 -6.53
C ILE A 115 -8.52 -2.54 -6.77
N GLU A 116 -8.58 -2.99 -8.02
CA GLU A 116 -9.06 -4.32 -8.35
C GLU A 116 -8.14 -5.42 -7.80
N LEU A 117 -6.83 -5.28 -8.01
CA LEU A 117 -5.84 -6.24 -7.50
C LEU A 117 -5.84 -6.34 -5.97
N THR A 118 -6.00 -5.22 -5.25
CA THR A 118 -6.11 -5.22 -3.78
C THR A 118 -7.42 -5.88 -3.32
N ARG A 119 -8.52 -5.75 -4.06
CA ARG A 119 -9.76 -6.49 -3.77
C ARG A 119 -9.56 -8.01 -3.86
N LEU A 120 -8.82 -8.48 -4.87
CA LEU A 120 -8.47 -9.90 -5.00
C LEU A 120 -7.60 -10.37 -3.82
N CYS A 121 -6.59 -9.60 -3.43
CA CYS A 121 -5.76 -9.92 -2.26
C CYS A 121 -6.60 -9.99 -0.97
N ASN A 122 -7.49 -9.02 -0.73
CA ASN A 122 -8.38 -9.04 0.43
C ASN A 122 -9.35 -10.24 0.42
N ALA A 123 -9.83 -10.65 -0.76
CA ALA A 123 -10.67 -11.82 -0.88
C ALA A 123 -9.95 -13.12 -0.47
N ILE A 124 -8.67 -13.25 -0.82
CA ILE A 124 -7.83 -14.38 -0.41
C ILE A 124 -7.62 -14.37 1.10
N GLU A 125 -7.31 -13.22 1.71
CA GLU A 125 -7.13 -13.07 3.16
C GLU A 125 -8.43 -13.32 3.94
N GLY A 126 -9.58 -13.10 3.32
CA GLY A 126 -10.89 -13.40 3.90
C GLY A 126 -11.12 -14.89 4.15
N ILE A 127 -10.52 -15.78 3.36
CA ILE A 127 -10.69 -17.23 3.48
C ILE A 127 -10.13 -17.75 4.83
N PRO A 128 -8.87 -17.50 5.20
CA PRO A 128 -8.35 -17.89 6.52
C PRO A 128 -9.17 -17.33 7.68
N SER A 129 -9.62 -16.08 7.57
CA SER A 129 -10.45 -15.44 8.60
C SER A 129 -11.80 -16.16 8.80
N VAL A 130 -12.45 -16.58 7.73
CA VAL A 130 -13.70 -17.35 7.80
C VAL A 130 -13.43 -18.75 8.39
N LEU A 131 -12.37 -19.42 7.95
CA LEU A 131 -11.99 -20.74 8.44
C LEU A 131 -11.69 -20.72 9.95
N ARG A 132 -11.03 -19.68 10.45
CA ARG A 132 -10.78 -19.48 11.89
C ARG A 132 -12.07 -19.22 12.67
N ARG A 133 -12.83 -18.18 12.26
CA ARG A 133 -13.99 -17.71 13.04
C ARG A 133 -15.21 -18.62 12.94
N LYS A 134 -15.48 -19.19 11.77
CA LYS A 134 -16.70 -19.98 11.54
C LYS A 134 -16.47 -21.47 11.64
N TYR A 135 -15.30 -21.93 11.23
CA TYR A 135 -15.00 -23.37 11.19
C TYR A 135 -14.01 -23.80 12.28
N HIS A 136 -13.52 -22.85 13.10
CA HIS A 136 -12.60 -23.12 14.23
C HIS A 136 -11.42 -24.01 13.83
N ILE A 137 -10.76 -23.64 12.70
CA ILE A 137 -9.68 -24.46 12.12
C ILE A 137 -8.45 -24.51 13.02
N ASP A 138 -8.27 -23.51 13.88
CA ASP A 138 -7.14 -23.41 14.83
C ASP A 138 -7.38 -24.27 16.10
N GLU A 139 -8.61 -24.68 16.37
CA GLU A 139 -9.00 -25.51 17.51
C GLU A 139 -8.97 -26.98 17.09
N ILE A 140 -7.75 -27.58 17.02
CA ILE A 140 -7.56 -28.93 16.55
C ILE A 140 -7.69 -29.92 17.74
N PRO A 141 -8.77 -30.72 17.86
CA PRO A 141 -9.03 -31.58 18.98
C PRO A 141 -8.28 -32.93 18.91
N VAL A 142 -7.38 -33.09 17.94
CA VAL A 142 -6.70 -34.34 17.65
C VAL A 142 -5.18 -34.16 17.63
N PHE A 143 -4.45 -35.18 18.04
CA PHE A 143 -3.00 -35.18 18.03
C PHE A 143 -2.42 -36.02 16.89
N GLY A 144 -1.26 -35.59 16.41
CA GLY A 144 -0.49 -36.22 15.34
C GLY A 144 -0.76 -35.66 13.96
N LYS A 145 0.30 -35.62 13.17
CA LYS A 145 0.33 -34.95 11.83
C LYS A 145 -0.78 -35.44 10.90
N LEU A 146 -1.02 -36.75 10.84
CA LEU A 146 -2.02 -37.29 9.91
C LEU A 146 -3.44 -36.89 10.30
N ARG A 147 -3.80 -37.06 11.57
CA ARG A 147 -5.13 -36.74 12.11
C ARG A 147 -5.41 -35.23 12.02
N SER A 148 -4.44 -34.39 12.38
CA SER A 148 -4.55 -32.92 12.25
C SER A 148 -4.75 -32.51 10.80
N ARG A 149 -4.03 -33.10 9.85
CA ARG A 149 -4.21 -32.87 8.41
C ARG A 149 -5.61 -33.27 7.96
N GLN A 150 -6.11 -34.39 8.33
CA GLN A 150 -7.46 -34.87 8.00
C GLN A 150 -8.53 -33.91 8.55
N PHE A 151 -8.41 -33.52 9.82
CA PHE A 151 -9.32 -32.53 10.43
C PHE A 151 -9.36 -31.21 9.63
N ILE A 152 -8.21 -30.67 9.31
CA ILE A 152 -8.12 -29.42 8.50
C ILE A 152 -8.77 -29.60 7.13
N LEU A 153 -8.49 -30.72 6.44
CA LEU A 153 -9.06 -31.01 5.13
C LEU A 153 -10.59 -31.12 5.17
N PHE A 154 -11.16 -31.74 6.21
CA PHE A 154 -12.62 -31.78 6.39
C PHE A 154 -13.24 -30.40 6.60
N LYS A 155 -12.58 -29.51 7.38
CA LYS A 155 -13.06 -28.13 7.56
C LYS A 155 -13.00 -27.32 6.26
N ILE A 156 -11.94 -27.48 5.48
CA ILE A 156 -11.83 -26.86 4.15
C ILE A 156 -12.88 -27.43 3.20
N GLY A 157 -13.12 -28.73 3.20
CA GLY A 157 -14.16 -29.38 2.43
C GLY A 157 -15.55 -28.82 2.76
N ALA A 158 -15.89 -28.71 4.05
CA ALA A 158 -17.16 -28.13 4.50
C ALA A 158 -17.31 -26.67 4.06
N TYR A 159 -16.25 -25.87 4.11
CA TYR A 159 -16.23 -24.50 3.59
C TYR A 159 -16.53 -24.45 2.08
N ASN A 160 -15.84 -25.27 1.29
CA ASN A 160 -16.01 -25.32 -0.16
C ASN A 160 -17.40 -25.81 -0.54
N PHE A 161 -17.92 -26.84 0.13
CA PHE A 161 -19.28 -27.33 -0.07
C PHE A 161 -20.32 -26.24 0.23
N GLY A 162 -20.15 -25.52 1.33
CA GLY A 162 -21.04 -24.39 1.66
C GLY A 162 -20.98 -23.24 0.64
N LYS A 163 -19.84 -23.04 -0.03
CA LYS A 163 -19.70 -22.07 -1.15
C LYS A 163 -20.44 -22.56 -2.39
N LEU A 164 -20.25 -23.81 -2.77
CA LEU A 164 -20.92 -24.43 -3.93
C LEU A 164 -22.43 -24.42 -3.74
N PHE A 165 -22.94 -24.80 -2.57
CA PHE A 165 -24.37 -24.80 -2.28
C PHE A 165 -24.98 -23.40 -2.44
N ARG A 166 -24.32 -22.36 -1.90
CA ARG A 166 -24.78 -20.98 -2.04
C ARG A 166 -24.75 -20.48 -3.48
N HIS A 167 -23.74 -20.86 -4.25
CA HIS A 167 -23.64 -20.54 -5.67
C HIS A 167 -24.81 -21.16 -6.45
N ASN A 168 -25.05 -22.44 -6.29
CA ASN A 168 -26.13 -23.14 -6.95
C ASN A 168 -27.54 -22.60 -6.57
N ARG A 169 -27.72 -22.20 -5.30
CA ARG A 169 -28.92 -21.54 -4.85
C ARG A 169 -29.15 -20.19 -5.55
N ARG A 170 -28.12 -19.39 -5.72
CA ARG A 170 -28.20 -18.11 -6.46
C ARG A 170 -28.62 -18.33 -7.90
N LEU A 171 -27.94 -19.24 -8.60
CA LEU A 171 -28.32 -19.57 -9.99
C LEU A 171 -29.76 -19.98 -10.14
N ARG A 172 -30.29 -20.77 -9.21
CA ARG A 172 -31.73 -21.17 -9.23
C ARG A 172 -32.66 -19.97 -9.04
N VAL A 173 -32.33 -19.04 -8.15
CA VAL A 173 -33.12 -17.84 -7.90
C VAL A 173 -33.10 -16.92 -9.13
N GLU A 174 -31.93 -16.70 -9.72
CA GLU A 174 -31.78 -15.89 -10.93
C GLU A 174 -32.54 -16.49 -12.12
N SER A 175 -32.46 -17.80 -12.30
CA SER A 175 -33.23 -18.51 -13.35
C SER A 175 -34.75 -18.39 -13.15
N ALA A 176 -35.21 -18.48 -11.89
CA ALA A 176 -36.64 -18.32 -11.58
C ALA A 176 -37.12 -16.87 -11.81
N GLN A 177 -36.30 -15.87 -11.48
CA GLN A 177 -36.63 -14.46 -11.73
C GLN A 177 -36.71 -14.14 -13.23
N ASN A 178 -35.82 -14.68 -14.04
CA ASN A 178 -35.81 -14.50 -15.49
C ASN A 178 -37.01 -15.16 -16.15
N LEU A 179 -37.52 -16.26 -15.61
CA LEU A 179 -38.76 -16.93 -16.10
C LEU A 179 -40.04 -16.14 -15.79
N VAL A 180 -40.03 -15.32 -14.73
CA VAL A 180 -41.19 -14.49 -14.34
C VAL A 180 -41.27 -13.18 -15.14
N MET A 181 -40.13 -12.75 -15.70
CA MET A 181 -40.01 -11.52 -16.49
C MET A 181 -40.13 -11.74 -18.02
N ALA A 182 -40.19 -12.97 -18.48
CA ALA A 182 -40.42 -13.35 -19.88
C ALA A 182 -41.89 -13.70 -20.14
#